data_5422f95dea9ea51c396c43e532b68334
#
_entry.id   5422f95dea9ea51c396c43e532b68334
#
_cell.length_a   1.000
_cell.length_b   1.000
_cell.length_c   1.000
_cell.angle_alpha   90.00
_cell.angle_beta   90.00
_cell.angle_gamma   90.00
#
_symmetry.space_group_name_H-M   'P 1'
#
loop_
_entity.id
_entity.type
_entity.pdbx_description
1 polymer ?
#
loop_
_entity_poly.entity_id
_entity_poly.type
_entity_poly.pdbx_seq_one_letter_code
_entity_poly.pdbx_strand_id
1 'polypeptide(L)'
;MPRRSVTELPSRKYLRTLSIAGLSVLVFLCGLPVGTKALASDFLEHKRGRESRALNAPSEMRKLGGLNVAIWRPSQDAATKRPLLLFSHGFLGCNTQSNFLMKLFADSGYLVVAPNHKDSLCERGSRGSKPEWSFIQAFAWTPASYKDRRDDMYRLIDALHEDAELDSEIDWTRVGLVGHSLGGYTVLGLAGGWPTWKMRDVKAVLALSPYCHPLAANGDLASIGIPVMYQSGTADLGVAPFVRRPGGCFAKNSSPAIYVEFKGAGHLAWTDLSKTDHQLIGEYSVAFLDKYVRGSTRDIADPNVRKTGVSDLRVK
;
A
#
# COMPACT_ATOMS: atom_id res chain seq x y z
N MET A 1 -44.28 51.09 -32.79
CA MET A 1 -43.37 52.16 -32.22
C MET A 1 -42.62 51.57 -31.08
N PRO A 2 -41.34 51.85 -30.89
CA PRO A 2 -40.23 51.47 -31.77
C PRO A 2 -39.35 50.37 -31.19
N ARG A 3 -38.60 49.70 -32.10
CA ARG A 3 -37.54 48.72 -31.84
C ARG A 3 -36.38 49.34 -31.04
N ARG A 4 -35.78 48.59 -30.13
CA ARG A 4 -34.41 48.84 -29.65
C ARG A 4 -33.53 47.65 -29.92
N SER A 5 -32.43 47.97 -30.53
CA SER A 5 -31.36 47.17 -31.08
C SER A 5 -30.64 46.31 -30.03
N VAL A 6 -30.32 45.11 -30.47
CA VAL A 6 -29.37 44.19 -29.84
C VAL A 6 -27.97 44.67 -30.25
N THR A 7 -27.14 44.98 -29.28
CA THR A 7 -25.70 45.18 -29.47
C THR A 7 -24.98 43.85 -29.27
N GLU A 8 -24.37 43.39 -30.35
CA GLU A 8 -23.43 42.25 -30.37
C GLU A 8 -22.18 42.54 -29.55
N LEU A 9 -21.76 41.58 -28.74
CA LEU A 9 -20.45 41.53 -28.10
C LEU A 9 -19.48 40.70 -28.95
N PRO A 10 -18.21 41.12 -29.08
CA PRO A 10 -17.28 40.52 -30.00
C PRO A 10 -16.69 39.19 -29.53
N SER A 11 -16.46 38.32 -30.49
CA SER A 11 -15.88 37.00 -30.41
C SER A 11 -14.49 36.97 -29.76
N ARG A 12 -14.32 36.11 -28.76
CA ARG A 12 -13.00 35.64 -28.27
C ARG A 12 -12.40 34.65 -29.27
N LYS A 13 -11.51 35.07 -30.08
CA LYS A 13 -10.49 34.27 -30.75
C LYS A 13 -9.11 34.78 -30.30
N TYR A 14 -8.16 33.83 -30.19
CA TYR A 14 -6.74 33.95 -29.87
C TYR A 14 -6.34 33.82 -28.39
N LEU A 15 -6.07 32.56 -28.01
CA LEU A 15 -4.90 32.21 -27.22
C LEU A 15 -4.35 30.89 -27.78
N ARG A 16 -3.42 31.05 -28.73
CA ARG A 16 -2.58 29.94 -29.20
C ARG A 16 -1.29 29.94 -28.40
N THR A 17 -0.96 28.73 -27.90
CA THR A 17 0.40 28.17 -27.76
C THR A 17 1.56 29.16 -27.59
N LEU A 18 2.14 29.22 -26.39
CA LEU A 18 3.52 29.60 -26.18
C LEU A 18 4.33 28.36 -25.81
N SER A 19 5.14 27.98 -26.80
CA SER A 19 6.19 26.98 -26.73
C SER A 19 7.24 27.37 -25.71
N ILE A 20 7.63 26.43 -24.85
CA ILE A 20 8.75 26.56 -23.92
C ILE A 20 10.04 26.25 -24.72
N ALA A 21 10.58 27.28 -25.32
CA ALA A 21 11.98 27.30 -25.79
C ALA A 21 12.46 28.74 -25.70
N GLY A 22 13.32 29.02 -24.73
CA GLY A 22 14.02 30.30 -24.66
C GLY A 22 13.93 31.01 -23.33
N LEU A 23 14.54 30.48 -22.27
CA LEU A 23 14.96 31.27 -21.12
C LEU A 23 16.33 30.80 -20.63
N SER A 24 17.30 31.06 -21.47
CA SER A 24 18.70 31.22 -21.08
C SER A 24 19.08 32.66 -21.32
N VAL A 25 19.82 33.24 -20.33
CA VAL A 25 20.41 34.60 -20.34
C VAL A 25 19.46 35.71 -19.86
N LEU A 26 19.48 35.99 -18.58
CA LEU A 26 19.83 37.27 -17.93
C LEU A 26 19.64 37.14 -16.40
N VAL A 27 20.66 36.65 -15.71
CA VAL A 27 20.80 36.89 -14.26
C VAL A 27 22.22 37.44 -14.06
N PHE A 28 22.33 38.75 -14.24
CA PHE A 28 23.44 39.50 -13.62
C PHE A 28 22.86 40.78 -13.02
N LEU A 29 23.23 40.98 -11.75
CA LEU A 29 23.07 42.18 -10.95
C LEU A 29 21.69 42.49 -10.33
N CYS A 30 21.47 41.92 -9.16
CA CYS A 30 21.18 42.66 -7.94
C CYS A 30 21.19 41.67 -6.75
N GLY A 31 22.10 41.85 -5.84
CA GLY A 31 22.35 40.96 -4.71
C GLY A 31 21.19 40.92 -3.73
N LEU A 32 20.65 39.71 -3.57
CA LEU A 32 19.98 39.25 -2.36
C LEU A 32 20.16 37.72 -2.27
N PRO A 33 20.79 37.18 -1.20
CA PRO A 33 21.19 35.77 -1.14
C PRO A 33 20.21 34.90 -0.35
N VAL A 34 18.90 35.03 -0.51
CA VAL A 34 17.95 34.16 0.24
C VAL A 34 17.07 33.30 -0.66
N GLY A 35 16.83 33.67 -1.91
CA GLY A 35 15.90 32.94 -2.81
C GLY A 35 16.50 31.74 -3.55
N THR A 36 17.80 31.74 -3.83
CA THR A 36 18.45 30.73 -4.70
C THR A 36 18.71 29.39 -3.99
N LYS A 37 18.92 29.41 -2.68
CA LYS A 37 19.14 28.17 -1.89
C LYS A 37 17.84 27.38 -1.75
N ALA A 38 16.71 28.04 -1.56
CA ALA A 38 15.39 27.37 -1.45
C ALA A 38 14.98 26.70 -2.79
N LEU A 39 15.11 27.41 -3.91
CA LEU A 39 14.80 26.87 -5.25
C LEU A 39 15.74 25.73 -5.65
N ALA A 40 17.00 25.80 -5.29
CA ALA A 40 17.96 24.71 -5.54
C ALA A 40 17.69 23.49 -4.66
N SER A 41 17.30 23.69 -3.38
CA SER A 41 16.91 22.58 -2.50
C SER A 41 15.63 21.89 -2.97
N ASP A 42 14.61 22.64 -3.36
CA ASP A 42 13.36 22.12 -3.90
C ASP A 42 13.57 21.34 -5.22
N PHE A 43 14.42 21.86 -6.10
CA PHE A 43 14.78 21.17 -7.33
C PHE A 43 15.54 19.86 -7.08
N LEU A 44 16.51 19.88 -6.16
CA LEU A 44 17.27 18.70 -5.77
C LEU A 44 16.39 17.66 -5.04
N GLU A 45 15.48 18.11 -4.17
CA GLU A 45 14.51 17.21 -3.52
C GLU A 45 13.53 16.61 -4.53
N HIS A 46 13.06 17.40 -5.50
CA HIS A 46 12.17 16.91 -6.55
C HIS A 46 12.89 15.91 -7.47
N LYS A 47 14.15 16.17 -7.82
CA LYS A 47 15.00 15.26 -8.60
C LYS A 47 15.27 13.96 -7.82
N ARG A 48 15.68 14.04 -6.54
CA ARG A 48 15.87 12.86 -5.67
C ARG A 48 14.58 12.07 -5.50
N GLY A 49 13.44 12.74 -5.38
CA GLY A 49 12.12 12.09 -5.33
C GLY A 49 11.77 11.31 -6.59
N ARG A 50 12.12 11.85 -7.78
CA ARG A 50 11.93 11.15 -9.07
C ARG A 50 12.88 9.96 -9.22
N GLU A 51 14.16 10.12 -8.88
CA GLU A 51 15.15 9.05 -8.91
C GLU A 51 14.79 7.91 -7.94
N SER A 52 14.39 8.24 -6.72
CA SER A 52 13.93 7.25 -5.74
C SER A 52 12.69 6.49 -6.22
N ARG A 53 11.73 7.17 -6.85
CA ARG A 53 10.56 6.51 -7.44
C ARG A 53 10.93 5.59 -8.60
N ALA A 54 11.88 5.97 -9.42
CA ALA A 54 12.37 5.14 -10.53
C ALA A 54 13.11 3.89 -10.02
N LEU A 55 13.93 4.02 -8.97
CA LEU A 55 14.66 2.91 -8.35
C LEU A 55 13.74 1.90 -7.67
N ASN A 56 12.59 2.34 -7.14
CA ASN A 56 11.64 1.50 -6.44
C ASN A 56 10.49 1.01 -7.36
N ALA A 57 10.52 1.36 -8.64
CA ALA A 57 9.50 0.95 -9.60
C ALA A 57 9.37 -0.58 -9.68
N PRO A 58 8.19 -1.11 -10.04
CA PRO A 58 8.04 -2.53 -10.30
C PRO A 58 8.95 -2.98 -11.43
N SER A 59 9.41 -4.22 -11.36
CA SER A 59 10.20 -4.85 -12.43
C SER A 59 9.38 -4.99 -13.71
N GLU A 60 8.07 -5.15 -13.54
CA GLU A 60 7.13 -5.40 -14.64
C GLU A 60 5.72 -4.91 -14.29
N MET A 61 5.00 -4.48 -15.33
CA MET A 61 3.55 -4.27 -15.27
C MET A 61 2.89 -5.26 -16.24
N ARG A 62 2.00 -6.10 -15.72
CA ARG A 62 1.36 -7.18 -16.50
C ARG A 62 -0.16 -7.17 -16.32
N LYS A 63 -0.90 -7.70 -17.28
CA LYS A 63 -2.33 -7.96 -17.14
C LYS A 63 -2.54 -9.43 -16.83
N LEU A 64 -3.03 -9.74 -15.63
CA LEU A 64 -3.26 -11.11 -15.14
C LEU A 64 -4.71 -11.25 -14.66
N GLY A 65 -5.42 -12.26 -15.10
CA GLY A 65 -6.82 -12.49 -14.75
C GLY A 65 -7.73 -11.27 -15.03
N GLY A 66 -7.37 -10.43 -16.02
CA GLY A 66 -8.07 -9.18 -16.33
C GLY A 66 -7.68 -7.99 -15.44
N LEU A 67 -6.82 -8.17 -14.43
CA LEU A 67 -6.33 -7.12 -13.52
C LEU A 67 -5.04 -6.50 -14.05
N ASN A 68 -4.84 -5.19 -13.84
CA ASN A 68 -3.53 -4.57 -14.02
C ASN A 68 -2.70 -4.80 -12.76
N VAL A 69 -1.58 -5.47 -12.93
CA VAL A 69 -0.74 -6.02 -11.86
C VAL A 69 0.65 -5.44 -11.93
N ALA A 70 1.19 -4.99 -10.80
CA ALA A 70 2.59 -4.63 -10.64
C ALA A 70 3.36 -5.79 -10.00
N ILE A 71 4.55 -6.09 -10.52
CA ILE A 71 5.39 -7.20 -10.07
C ILE A 71 6.78 -6.66 -9.74
N TRP A 72 7.30 -7.00 -8.57
CA TRP A 72 8.68 -6.74 -8.16
C TRP A 72 9.39 -8.08 -8.00
N ARG A 73 10.42 -8.30 -8.82
CA ARG A 73 11.27 -9.48 -8.75
C ARG A 73 12.55 -9.18 -7.98
N PRO A 74 13.07 -10.15 -7.21
CA PRO A 74 14.41 -10.05 -6.63
C PRO A 74 15.47 -9.83 -7.70
N SER A 75 16.47 -8.99 -7.40
CA SER A 75 17.57 -8.70 -8.32
C SER A 75 18.59 -9.83 -8.45
N GLN A 76 18.56 -10.84 -7.56
CA GLN A 76 19.49 -11.96 -7.56
C GLN A 76 18.80 -13.25 -8.05
N ASP A 77 19.41 -13.88 -9.04
CA ASP A 77 18.89 -15.07 -9.77
C ASP A 77 19.08 -16.42 -9.06
N ALA A 78 19.54 -16.44 -7.82
CA ALA A 78 20.05 -17.67 -7.19
C ALA A 78 18.98 -18.66 -6.71
N ALA A 79 17.70 -18.32 -6.69
CA ALA A 79 16.65 -19.21 -6.20
C ALA A 79 15.72 -19.65 -7.34
N THR A 80 15.50 -20.95 -7.47
CA THR A 80 14.57 -21.53 -8.44
C THR A 80 13.12 -21.21 -8.11
N LYS A 81 12.76 -21.10 -6.80
CA LYS A 81 11.41 -20.72 -6.34
C LYS A 81 11.48 -19.71 -5.19
N ARG A 82 10.61 -18.73 -5.22
CA ARG A 82 10.59 -17.59 -4.30
C ARG A 82 9.31 -17.53 -3.49
N PRO A 83 9.37 -17.17 -2.21
CA PRO A 83 8.16 -16.89 -1.43
C PRO A 83 7.39 -15.73 -2.07
N LEU A 84 6.06 -15.87 -2.12
CA LEU A 84 5.16 -14.90 -2.73
C LEU A 84 4.59 -13.94 -1.68
N LEU A 85 4.58 -12.66 -1.98
CA LEU A 85 3.81 -11.65 -1.26
C LEU A 85 2.75 -11.04 -2.17
N LEU A 86 1.50 -11.10 -1.74
CA LEU A 86 0.38 -10.44 -2.39
C LEU A 86 0.06 -9.14 -1.65
N PHE A 87 0.15 -8.01 -2.35
CA PHE A 87 -0.12 -6.69 -1.78
C PHE A 87 -1.46 -6.14 -2.22
N SER A 88 -2.28 -5.68 -1.26
CA SER A 88 -3.54 -4.97 -1.50
C SER A 88 -3.42 -3.51 -1.06
N HIS A 89 -3.65 -2.59 -2.00
CA HIS A 89 -3.54 -1.13 -1.78
C HIS A 89 -4.70 -0.54 -0.96
N GLY A 90 -4.53 0.67 -0.44
CA GLY A 90 -5.56 1.42 0.28
C GLY A 90 -6.74 1.84 -0.61
N PHE A 91 -7.79 2.41 0.01
CA PHE A 91 -8.93 2.98 -0.74
C PHE A 91 -8.46 4.07 -1.71
N LEU A 92 -8.90 4.01 -2.95
CA LEU A 92 -8.49 4.89 -4.05
C LEU A 92 -6.97 4.87 -4.34
N GLY A 93 -6.23 3.94 -3.75
CA GLY A 93 -4.81 3.75 -4.02
C GLY A 93 -4.54 3.08 -5.37
N CYS A 94 -3.27 2.73 -5.59
CA CYS A 94 -2.81 2.02 -6.78
C CYS A 94 -1.93 0.85 -6.38
N ASN A 95 -1.76 -0.11 -7.27
CA ASN A 95 -0.82 -1.21 -7.09
C ASN A 95 0.63 -0.72 -6.83
N THR A 96 0.96 0.52 -7.21
CA THR A 96 2.28 1.16 -7.01
C THR A 96 2.32 2.19 -5.88
N GLN A 97 1.33 2.22 -4.97
CA GLN A 97 1.29 3.25 -3.91
C GLN A 97 2.42 3.15 -2.89
N SER A 98 3.03 1.98 -2.74
CA SER A 98 4.03 1.65 -1.71
C SER A 98 5.28 1.02 -2.32
N ASN A 99 5.77 1.58 -3.44
CA ASN A 99 6.90 1.04 -4.19
C ASN A 99 8.14 0.82 -3.32
N PHE A 100 8.43 1.75 -2.39
CA PHE A 100 9.59 1.61 -1.50
C PHE A 100 9.56 0.31 -0.69
N LEU A 101 8.40 -0.06 -0.20
CA LEU A 101 8.23 -1.25 0.64
C LEU A 101 8.19 -2.52 -0.22
N MET A 102 7.52 -2.47 -1.37
CA MET A 102 7.46 -3.61 -2.32
C MET A 102 8.86 -3.92 -2.86
N LYS A 103 9.64 -2.88 -3.22
CA LYS A 103 11.04 -3.04 -3.64
C LYS A 103 11.91 -3.62 -2.52
N LEU A 104 11.76 -3.15 -1.28
CA LEU A 104 12.46 -3.70 -0.13
C LEU A 104 12.17 -5.20 0.05
N PHE A 105 10.92 -5.61 -0.08
CA PHE A 105 10.56 -7.03 -0.02
C PHE A 105 11.19 -7.83 -1.15
N ALA A 106 11.18 -7.29 -2.37
CA ALA A 106 11.85 -7.94 -3.51
C ALA A 106 13.36 -8.06 -3.28
N ASP A 107 14.02 -7.00 -2.80
CA ASP A 107 15.46 -7.03 -2.45
C ASP A 107 15.75 -8.00 -1.30
N SER A 108 14.75 -8.27 -0.46
CA SER A 108 14.81 -9.32 0.57
C SER A 108 14.52 -10.72 0.04
N GLY A 109 14.30 -10.89 -1.27
CA GLY A 109 14.15 -12.18 -1.95
C GLY A 109 12.72 -12.69 -2.12
N TYR A 110 11.71 -11.83 -1.96
CA TYR A 110 10.31 -12.17 -2.24
C TYR A 110 9.93 -11.83 -3.68
N LEU A 111 9.10 -12.64 -4.31
CA LEU A 111 8.31 -12.19 -5.44
C LEU A 111 7.10 -11.42 -4.89
N VAL A 112 6.96 -10.15 -5.28
CA VAL A 112 5.87 -9.30 -4.79
C VAL A 112 4.93 -8.99 -5.93
N VAL A 113 3.63 -9.21 -5.73
CA VAL A 113 2.60 -9.04 -6.76
C VAL A 113 1.46 -8.20 -6.18
N ALA A 114 1.08 -7.14 -6.89
CA ALA A 114 0.06 -6.20 -6.45
C ALA A 114 -0.95 -5.90 -7.58
N PRO A 115 -2.22 -6.25 -7.44
CA PRO A 115 -3.25 -5.88 -8.40
C PRO A 115 -3.76 -4.47 -8.14
N ASN A 116 -4.28 -3.80 -9.18
CA ASN A 116 -5.22 -2.72 -8.98
C ASN A 116 -6.60 -3.31 -8.72
N HIS A 117 -7.24 -2.84 -7.65
CA HIS A 117 -8.65 -3.12 -7.37
C HIS A 117 -9.57 -2.15 -8.14
N LYS A 118 -10.84 -2.49 -8.23
CA LYS A 118 -11.86 -1.72 -8.94
C LYS A 118 -11.98 -0.26 -8.46
N ASP A 119 -11.68 0.01 -7.18
CA ASP A 119 -11.69 1.35 -6.59
C ASP A 119 -10.37 2.12 -6.79
N SER A 120 -9.39 1.58 -7.53
CA SER A 120 -8.12 2.27 -7.81
C SER A 120 -8.32 3.50 -8.70
N LEU A 121 -7.72 4.64 -8.33
CA LEU A 121 -7.70 5.84 -9.18
C LEU A 121 -6.75 5.71 -10.38
N CYS A 122 -5.87 4.70 -10.38
CA CYS A 122 -4.94 4.45 -11.48
C CYS A 122 -5.57 3.69 -12.66
N GLU A 123 -6.78 3.18 -12.51
CA GLU A 123 -7.52 2.54 -13.58
C GLU A 123 -8.27 3.58 -14.42
N ARG A 124 -8.04 3.57 -15.74
CA ARG A 124 -8.80 4.43 -16.66
C ARG A 124 -10.27 4.02 -16.66
N GLY A 125 -11.14 4.95 -16.31
CA GLY A 125 -12.59 4.72 -16.27
C GLY A 125 -13.09 4.13 -14.96
N SER A 126 -12.24 3.88 -13.96
CA SER A 126 -12.72 3.58 -12.64
C SER A 126 -13.43 4.82 -12.09
N ARG A 127 -14.72 4.76 -12.02
CA ARG A 127 -15.48 5.63 -11.11
C ARG A 127 -15.25 5.01 -9.74
N GLY A 128 -14.44 5.65 -8.91
CA GLY A 128 -14.10 5.14 -7.59
C GLY A 128 -15.32 4.51 -6.94
N SER A 129 -15.24 3.22 -6.66
CA SER A 129 -16.34 2.48 -6.02
C SER A 129 -16.63 3.17 -4.71
N LYS A 130 -17.84 3.74 -4.56
CA LYS A 130 -18.25 4.25 -3.27
C LYS A 130 -18.55 3.06 -2.39
N PRO A 131 -18.10 3.07 -1.11
CA PRO A 131 -18.51 2.03 -0.19
C PRO A 131 -20.03 2.02 -0.07
N GLU A 132 -20.62 0.84 -0.04
CA GLU A 132 -22.04 0.66 0.25
C GLU A 132 -22.42 1.34 1.58
N TRP A 133 -21.51 1.25 2.56
CA TRP A 133 -21.56 1.95 3.84
C TRP A 133 -20.33 2.83 4.03
N SER A 134 -20.52 4.03 4.58
CA SER A 134 -19.40 4.93 4.85
C SER A 134 -18.41 4.31 5.84
N PHE A 135 -17.14 4.77 5.82
CA PHE A 135 -16.11 4.31 6.75
C PHE A 135 -16.45 4.59 8.23
N ILE A 136 -17.30 5.58 8.53
CA ILE A 136 -17.79 5.83 9.91
C ILE A 136 -18.85 4.82 10.36
N GLN A 137 -19.46 4.07 9.44
CA GLN A 137 -20.47 3.05 9.71
C GLN A 137 -19.88 1.64 9.62
N ALA A 138 -18.69 1.43 10.18
CA ALA A 138 -17.98 0.15 10.14
C ALA A 138 -18.81 -1.04 10.64
N PHE A 139 -19.73 -0.81 11.58
CA PHE A 139 -20.65 -1.82 12.13
C PHE A 139 -21.72 -2.28 11.12
N ALA A 140 -21.95 -1.55 10.02
CA ALA A 140 -22.88 -1.95 8.96
C ALA A 140 -22.21 -2.82 7.87
N TRP A 141 -20.88 -2.95 7.91
CA TRP A 141 -20.15 -3.74 6.93
C TRP A 141 -20.36 -5.24 7.14
N THR A 142 -20.47 -5.95 6.04
CA THR A 142 -20.69 -7.41 5.97
C THR A 142 -19.63 -8.04 5.05
N PRO A 143 -19.60 -9.37 4.91
CA PRO A 143 -18.77 -10.02 3.90
C PRO A 143 -19.07 -9.58 2.45
N ALA A 144 -20.19 -8.90 2.18
CA ALA A 144 -20.46 -8.32 0.87
C ALA A 144 -19.72 -6.99 0.64
N SER A 145 -19.35 -6.27 1.72
CA SER A 145 -18.69 -4.97 1.63
C SER A 145 -17.28 -5.11 1.08
N TYR A 146 -17.00 -4.50 -0.09
CA TYR A 146 -15.76 -4.64 -0.83
C TYR A 146 -15.38 -6.09 -1.20
N LYS A 147 -16.38 -6.95 -1.39
CA LYS A 147 -16.19 -8.34 -1.82
C LYS A 147 -15.43 -8.43 -3.15
N ASP A 148 -15.57 -7.45 -4.02
CA ASP A 148 -14.81 -7.34 -5.26
C ASP A 148 -13.28 -7.38 -5.04
N ARG A 149 -12.77 -6.80 -3.96
CA ARG A 149 -11.33 -6.90 -3.61
C ARG A 149 -10.92 -8.32 -3.22
N ARG A 150 -11.78 -9.04 -2.52
CA ARG A 150 -11.57 -10.48 -2.26
C ARG A 150 -11.53 -11.24 -3.57
N ASP A 151 -12.50 -11.00 -4.46
CA ASP A 151 -12.62 -11.70 -5.74
C ASP A 151 -11.45 -11.38 -6.67
N ASP A 152 -10.92 -10.13 -6.63
CA ASP A 152 -9.69 -9.75 -7.34
C ASP A 152 -8.48 -10.56 -6.87
N MET A 153 -8.30 -10.75 -5.55
CA MET A 153 -7.17 -11.50 -5.01
C MET A 153 -7.23 -12.98 -5.37
N TYR A 154 -8.42 -13.59 -5.38
CA TYR A 154 -8.61 -14.97 -5.84
C TYR A 154 -8.31 -15.10 -7.33
N ARG A 155 -8.86 -14.21 -8.16
CA ARG A 155 -8.62 -14.16 -9.60
C ARG A 155 -7.14 -13.96 -9.94
N LEU A 156 -6.44 -13.18 -9.11
CA LEU A 156 -4.99 -13.01 -9.25
C LEU A 156 -4.24 -14.32 -9.00
N ILE A 157 -4.57 -15.05 -7.92
CA ILE A 157 -3.95 -16.35 -7.61
C ILE A 157 -4.20 -17.34 -8.74
N ASP A 158 -5.43 -17.46 -9.22
CA ASP A 158 -5.78 -18.35 -10.34
C ASP A 158 -4.94 -18.00 -11.57
N ALA A 159 -4.84 -16.71 -11.91
CA ALA A 159 -4.06 -16.24 -13.05
C ALA A 159 -2.53 -16.43 -12.87
N LEU A 160 -2.02 -16.40 -11.64
CA LEU A 160 -0.60 -16.71 -11.36
C LEU A 160 -0.32 -18.18 -11.54
N HIS A 161 -1.27 -19.09 -11.22
CA HIS A 161 -1.14 -20.53 -11.49
C HIS A 161 -1.23 -20.84 -12.99
N GLU A 162 -2.04 -20.10 -13.74
CA GLU A 162 -2.19 -20.27 -15.19
C GLU A 162 -0.98 -19.74 -16.00
N ASP A 163 -0.21 -18.81 -15.45
CA ASP A 163 0.99 -18.24 -16.06
C ASP A 163 2.21 -19.13 -15.78
N ALA A 164 2.62 -19.94 -16.75
CA ALA A 164 3.67 -20.95 -16.58
C ALA A 164 5.03 -20.35 -16.12
N GLU A 165 5.37 -19.13 -16.51
CA GLU A 165 6.58 -18.43 -16.06
C GLU A 165 6.48 -18.14 -14.57
N LEU A 166 5.42 -17.43 -14.15
CA LEU A 166 5.22 -17.01 -12.76
C LEU A 166 4.98 -18.20 -11.82
N ASP A 167 4.18 -19.19 -12.24
CA ASP A 167 3.96 -20.40 -11.45
C ASP A 167 5.27 -21.13 -11.14
N SER A 168 6.17 -21.22 -12.13
CA SER A 168 7.48 -21.86 -11.96
C SER A 168 8.40 -21.10 -10.99
N GLU A 169 8.26 -19.76 -10.88
CA GLU A 169 9.03 -18.91 -9.98
C GLU A 169 8.50 -18.91 -8.53
N ILE A 170 7.23 -19.29 -8.32
CA ILE A 170 6.56 -19.16 -7.01
C ILE A 170 6.77 -20.42 -6.15
N ASP A 171 7.14 -20.21 -4.89
CA ASP A 171 7.01 -21.21 -3.86
C ASP A 171 5.63 -21.07 -3.17
N TRP A 172 4.68 -21.82 -3.67
CA TRP A 172 3.30 -21.82 -3.16
C TRP A 172 3.16 -22.29 -1.71
N THR A 173 4.20 -22.89 -1.14
CA THR A 173 4.23 -23.23 0.28
C THR A 173 4.58 -22.06 1.17
N ARG A 174 4.97 -20.90 0.61
CA ARG A 174 5.43 -19.70 1.29
C ARG A 174 4.74 -18.45 0.76
N VAL A 175 3.45 -18.31 1.03
CA VAL A 175 2.62 -17.17 0.60
C VAL A 175 2.30 -16.28 1.79
N GLY A 176 2.57 -14.97 1.68
CA GLY A 176 2.20 -13.93 2.65
C GLY A 176 1.25 -12.90 2.05
N LEU A 177 0.40 -12.34 2.89
CA LEU A 177 -0.49 -11.24 2.52
C LEU A 177 -0.03 -9.93 3.17
N VAL A 178 0.00 -8.87 2.40
CA VAL A 178 0.36 -7.52 2.84
C VAL A 178 -0.73 -6.55 2.41
N GLY A 179 -1.17 -5.66 3.28
CA GLY A 179 -2.20 -4.69 2.89
C GLY A 179 -2.21 -3.42 3.71
N HIS A 180 -2.40 -2.28 3.02
CA HIS A 180 -2.47 -0.96 3.64
C HIS A 180 -3.91 -0.47 3.72
N SER A 181 -4.31 0.10 4.86
CA SER A 181 -5.61 0.75 5.04
C SER A 181 -6.78 -0.19 4.69
N LEU A 182 -7.58 0.10 3.65
CA LEU A 182 -8.61 -0.79 3.13
C LEU A 182 -8.02 -2.10 2.58
N GLY A 183 -6.79 -2.08 2.06
CA GLY A 183 -6.05 -3.30 1.73
C GLY A 183 -5.75 -4.14 2.96
N GLY A 184 -5.52 -3.52 4.11
CA GLY A 184 -5.41 -4.21 5.40
C GLY A 184 -6.70 -4.92 5.81
N TYR A 185 -7.87 -4.28 5.58
CA TYR A 185 -9.16 -4.96 5.71
C TYR A 185 -9.26 -6.18 4.78
N THR A 186 -8.87 -6.02 3.52
CA THR A 186 -8.90 -7.08 2.52
C THR A 186 -8.07 -8.29 2.97
N VAL A 187 -6.81 -8.09 3.34
CA VAL A 187 -5.90 -9.20 3.71
C VAL A 187 -6.27 -9.86 5.04
N LEU A 188 -6.77 -9.10 6.00
CA LEU A 188 -7.31 -9.67 7.25
C LEU A 188 -8.59 -10.48 7.00
N GLY A 189 -9.46 -10.00 6.09
CA GLY A 189 -10.63 -10.75 5.65
C GLY A 189 -10.26 -12.08 5.00
N LEU A 190 -9.28 -12.05 4.08
CA LEU A 190 -8.74 -13.23 3.40
C LEU A 190 -8.04 -14.22 4.35
N ALA A 191 -7.47 -13.73 5.44
CA ALA A 191 -6.87 -14.60 6.46
C ALA A 191 -7.92 -15.35 7.30
N GLY A 192 -9.20 -15.00 7.17
CA GLY A 192 -10.30 -15.62 7.92
C GLY A 192 -11.11 -14.66 8.78
N GLY A 193 -10.74 -13.37 8.85
CA GLY A 193 -11.52 -12.34 9.54
C GLY A 193 -12.96 -12.24 9.00
N TRP A 194 -13.17 -12.58 7.74
CA TRP A 194 -14.44 -13.04 7.19
C TRP A 194 -14.31 -14.52 6.86
N PRO A 195 -14.97 -15.47 7.56
CA PRO A 195 -14.82 -16.91 7.31
C PRO A 195 -15.08 -17.31 5.87
N THR A 196 -16.03 -16.64 5.18
CA THR A 196 -16.37 -16.88 3.77
C THR A 196 -15.32 -16.34 2.78
N TRP A 197 -14.33 -15.59 3.27
CA TRP A 197 -13.23 -15.06 2.46
C TRP A 197 -11.95 -15.85 2.61
N LYS A 198 -11.88 -16.78 3.55
CA LYS A 198 -10.65 -17.44 3.97
C LYS A 198 -9.89 -18.07 2.80
N MET A 199 -8.70 -17.54 2.53
CA MET A 199 -7.75 -18.05 1.56
C MET A 199 -6.89 -19.14 2.20
N ARG A 200 -6.66 -20.23 1.47
CA ARG A 200 -5.82 -21.35 1.94
C ARG A 200 -4.34 -21.03 1.72
N ASP A 201 -3.49 -21.78 2.40
CA ASP A 201 -2.02 -21.79 2.22
C ASP A 201 -1.28 -20.49 2.51
N VAL A 202 -1.96 -19.48 3.07
CA VAL A 202 -1.33 -18.25 3.57
C VAL A 202 -0.61 -18.52 4.88
N LYS A 203 0.64 -18.06 5.00
CA LYS A 203 1.50 -18.26 6.17
C LYS A 203 1.44 -17.14 7.18
N ALA A 204 1.30 -15.90 6.74
CA ALA A 204 1.24 -14.73 7.62
C ALA A 204 0.57 -13.53 6.95
N VAL A 205 0.12 -12.58 7.77
CA VAL A 205 -0.47 -11.30 7.32
C VAL A 205 0.29 -10.13 7.92
N LEU A 206 0.73 -9.21 7.06
CA LEU A 206 1.25 -7.91 7.44
C LEU A 206 0.20 -6.83 7.15
N ALA A 207 -0.43 -6.32 8.20
CA ALA A 207 -1.50 -5.34 8.13
C ALA A 207 -0.97 -3.94 8.47
N LEU A 208 -0.81 -3.09 7.45
CA LEU A 208 -0.21 -1.76 7.50
C LEU A 208 -1.30 -0.72 7.70
N SER A 209 -1.37 -0.12 8.88
CA SER A 209 -2.43 0.82 9.25
C SER A 209 -3.83 0.37 8.79
N PRO A 210 -4.27 -0.86 9.16
CA PRO A 210 -5.41 -1.51 8.53
C PRO A 210 -6.72 -0.89 8.97
N TYR A 211 -7.64 -0.66 8.02
CA TYR A 211 -9.02 -0.36 8.34
C TYR A 211 -9.75 -1.65 8.77
N CYS A 212 -9.47 -2.11 9.98
CA CYS A 212 -9.95 -3.40 10.49
C CYS A 212 -11.21 -3.32 11.37
N HIS A 213 -11.74 -2.12 11.61
CA HIS A 213 -12.91 -1.91 12.47
C HIS A 213 -14.13 -2.77 12.09
N PRO A 214 -14.49 -2.95 10.79
CA PRO A 214 -15.60 -3.84 10.41
C PRO A 214 -15.39 -5.29 10.86
N LEU A 215 -14.16 -5.79 10.74
CA LEU A 215 -13.81 -7.14 11.17
C LEU A 215 -13.86 -7.29 12.69
N ALA A 216 -13.46 -6.25 13.42
CA ALA A 216 -13.58 -6.25 14.88
C ALA A 216 -15.04 -6.13 15.36
N ALA A 217 -15.92 -5.51 14.58
CA ALA A 217 -17.34 -5.34 14.90
C ALA A 217 -18.17 -6.60 14.56
N ASN A 218 -18.03 -7.12 13.35
CA ASN A 218 -18.91 -8.11 12.75
C ASN A 218 -18.19 -9.36 12.22
N GLY A 219 -16.86 -9.32 12.11
CA GLY A 219 -16.05 -10.43 11.64
C GLY A 219 -15.62 -11.37 12.77
N ASP A 220 -14.74 -12.29 12.44
CA ASP A 220 -14.16 -13.26 13.35
C ASP A 220 -12.61 -13.22 13.29
N LEU A 221 -12.02 -12.18 13.87
CA LEU A 221 -10.57 -12.05 13.96
C LEU A 221 -9.94 -13.16 14.82
N ALA A 222 -10.71 -13.78 15.71
CA ALA A 222 -10.25 -14.89 16.52
C ALA A 222 -10.03 -16.17 15.71
N SER A 223 -10.72 -16.34 14.59
CA SER A 223 -10.56 -17.47 13.67
C SER A 223 -9.37 -17.34 12.71
N ILE A 224 -8.64 -16.23 12.75
CA ILE A 224 -7.37 -16.11 12.01
C ILE A 224 -6.33 -17.00 12.70
N GLY A 225 -6.07 -18.16 12.12
CA GLY A 225 -5.18 -19.19 12.67
C GLY A 225 -3.71 -19.06 12.23
N ILE A 226 -3.28 -17.89 11.75
CA ILE A 226 -1.93 -17.60 11.24
C ILE A 226 -1.38 -16.33 11.87
N PRO A 227 -0.04 -16.15 11.93
CA PRO A 227 0.58 -14.94 12.47
C PRO A 227 0.12 -13.66 11.77
N VAL A 228 -0.16 -12.62 12.56
CA VAL A 228 -0.54 -11.29 12.07
C VAL A 228 0.32 -10.23 12.72
N MET A 229 0.96 -9.37 11.91
CA MET A 229 1.53 -8.12 12.40
C MET A 229 0.63 -6.95 12.03
N TYR A 230 0.22 -6.19 13.03
CA TYR A 230 -0.46 -4.91 12.90
C TYR A 230 0.57 -3.79 13.05
N GLN A 231 0.76 -2.98 12.03
CA GLN A 231 1.54 -1.76 12.13
C GLN A 231 0.60 -0.55 12.16
N SER A 232 0.89 0.42 13.03
CA SER A 232 0.13 1.66 13.19
C SER A 232 1.06 2.83 13.49
N GLY A 233 0.54 4.06 13.48
CA GLY A 233 1.30 5.24 13.84
C GLY A 233 0.59 6.12 14.85
N THR A 234 1.34 6.81 15.70
CA THR A 234 0.75 7.67 16.73
C THR A 234 -0.02 8.86 16.18
N ALA A 235 0.30 9.30 14.95
CA ALA A 235 -0.39 10.39 14.25
C ALA A 235 -1.50 9.88 13.31
N ASP A 236 -1.75 8.58 13.23
CA ASP A 236 -2.87 7.99 12.48
C ASP A 236 -4.13 7.93 13.36
N LEU A 237 -4.74 9.07 13.59
CA LEU A 237 -5.87 9.22 14.51
C LEU A 237 -7.17 8.57 14.01
N GLY A 238 -7.28 8.32 12.70
CA GLY A 238 -8.48 7.74 12.09
C GLY A 238 -8.57 6.21 12.20
N VAL A 239 -7.43 5.52 12.24
CA VAL A 239 -7.36 4.06 12.13
C VAL A 239 -6.69 3.41 13.34
N ALA A 240 -5.53 3.91 13.78
CA ALA A 240 -4.75 3.32 14.86
C ALA A 240 -5.56 3.07 16.16
N PRO A 241 -6.48 3.96 16.59
CA PRO A 241 -7.29 3.72 17.79
C PRO A 241 -8.13 2.44 17.73
N PHE A 242 -8.63 2.07 16.54
CA PHE A 242 -9.44 0.86 16.37
C PHE A 242 -8.58 -0.42 16.40
N VAL A 243 -7.29 -0.32 16.07
CA VAL A 243 -6.36 -1.43 16.17
C VAL A 243 -5.96 -1.67 17.63
N ARG A 244 -5.52 -0.60 18.36
CA ARG A 244 -4.83 -0.70 19.65
C ARG A 244 -5.71 -0.75 20.91
N ARG A 245 -6.97 -0.25 20.82
CA ARG A 245 -7.87 -0.16 21.97
C ARG A 245 -8.23 -1.55 22.54
N PRO A 246 -8.61 -1.65 23.81
CA PRO A 246 -9.25 -2.85 24.36
C PRO A 246 -10.47 -3.25 23.49
N GLY A 247 -10.56 -4.54 23.13
CA GLY A 247 -11.58 -5.02 22.19
C GLY A 247 -11.40 -4.59 20.74
N GLY A 248 -10.29 -3.93 20.39
CA GLY A 248 -9.90 -3.60 19.02
C GLY A 248 -9.33 -4.80 18.26
N CYS A 249 -8.85 -4.54 17.04
CA CYS A 249 -8.47 -5.63 16.14
C CYS A 249 -7.33 -6.49 16.69
N PHE A 250 -6.28 -5.88 17.23
CA PHE A 250 -5.19 -6.62 17.86
C PHE A 250 -5.70 -7.46 19.05
N ALA A 251 -6.53 -6.87 19.93
CA ALA A 251 -7.05 -7.58 21.10
C ALA A 251 -7.91 -8.80 20.73
N LYS A 252 -8.67 -8.72 19.64
CA LYS A 252 -9.55 -9.79 19.15
C LYS A 252 -8.86 -10.90 18.37
N ASN A 253 -7.66 -10.64 17.85
CA ASN A 253 -6.90 -11.67 17.14
C ASN A 253 -6.31 -12.68 18.14
N SER A 254 -6.58 -13.97 17.99
CA SER A 254 -6.11 -15.03 18.89
C SER A 254 -4.82 -15.71 18.45
N SER A 255 -4.44 -15.60 17.18
CA SER A 255 -3.19 -16.18 16.66
C SER A 255 -1.96 -15.46 17.19
N PRO A 256 -0.75 -15.99 16.99
CA PRO A 256 0.45 -15.21 17.23
C PRO A 256 0.31 -13.84 16.57
N ALA A 257 0.21 -12.78 17.37
CA ALA A 257 -0.06 -11.44 16.87
C ALA A 257 0.94 -10.45 17.46
N ILE A 258 1.42 -9.55 16.60
CA ILE A 258 2.35 -8.48 16.95
C ILE A 258 1.67 -7.15 16.60
N TYR A 259 1.71 -6.21 17.52
CA TYR A 259 1.32 -4.82 17.29
C TYR A 259 2.54 -3.93 17.43
N VAL A 260 2.81 -3.12 16.41
CA VAL A 260 3.91 -2.15 16.40
C VAL A 260 3.33 -0.76 16.10
N GLU A 261 3.59 0.23 16.95
CA GLU A 261 3.19 1.61 16.73
C GLU A 261 4.41 2.50 16.56
N PHE A 262 4.51 3.18 15.40
CA PHE A 262 5.62 4.08 15.09
C PHE A 262 5.30 5.50 15.55
N LYS A 263 6.27 6.14 16.23
CA LYS A 263 6.13 7.48 16.76
C LYS A 263 6.09 8.50 15.62
N GLY A 264 5.05 9.34 15.56
CA GLY A 264 4.88 10.38 14.55
C GLY A 264 4.36 9.89 13.20
N ALA A 265 4.29 8.59 12.95
CA ALA A 265 3.77 8.07 11.69
C ALA A 265 2.27 8.36 11.55
N GLY A 266 1.88 8.94 10.41
CA GLY A 266 0.49 9.16 10.00
C GLY A 266 -0.01 8.04 9.10
N HIS A 267 -1.28 8.13 8.67
CA HIS A 267 -1.92 7.10 7.84
C HIS A 267 -1.18 6.76 6.54
N LEU A 268 -0.50 7.73 5.93
CA LEU A 268 0.23 7.55 4.67
C LEU A 268 1.70 7.15 4.84
N ALA A 269 2.18 6.87 6.06
CA ALA A 269 3.58 6.51 6.32
C ALA A 269 4.02 5.24 5.56
N TRP A 270 3.09 4.37 5.19
CA TRP A 270 3.33 3.13 4.43
C TRP A 270 3.23 3.31 2.91
N THR A 271 3.18 4.55 2.43
CA THR A 271 3.08 4.88 1.00
C THR A 271 4.23 5.78 0.55
N ASP A 272 4.47 5.87 -0.75
CA ASP A 272 5.48 6.76 -1.33
C ASP A 272 5.12 8.26 -1.18
N LEU A 273 3.93 8.57 -0.65
CA LEU A 273 3.49 9.94 -0.35
C LEU A 273 4.10 10.49 0.95
N SER A 274 4.60 9.61 1.81
CA SER A 274 5.32 9.98 3.04
C SER A 274 6.77 9.53 2.95
N LYS A 275 7.65 10.23 3.67
CA LYS A 275 9.06 9.81 3.81
C LYS A 275 9.39 9.44 5.28
N THR A 276 8.38 9.43 6.14
CA THR A 276 8.54 9.21 7.58
C THR A 276 8.73 7.73 7.87
N ASP A 277 9.77 7.40 8.62
CA ASP A 277 10.03 6.07 9.22
C ASP A 277 10.10 4.88 8.26
N HIS A 278 10.31 5.09 6.94
CA HIS A 278 10.39 4.01 5.94
C HIS A 278 11.39 2.92 6.33
N GLN A 279 12.54 3.29 6.89
CA GLN A 279 13.54 2.31 7.33
C GLN A 279 13.00 1.43 8.46
N LEU A 280 12.43 2.03 9.51
CA LEU A 280 11.93 1.31 10.67
C LEU A 280 10.71 0.44 10.32
N ILE A 281 9.79 0.97 9.51
CA ILE A 281 8.66 0.23 8.92
C ILE A 281 9.16 -1.00 8.16
N GLY A 282 10.18 -0.81 7.30
CA GLY A 282 10.77 -1.88 6.50
C GLY A 282 11.43 -2.94 7.36
N GLU A 283 12.21 -2.56 8.36
CA GLU A 283 12.90 -3.48 9.27
C GLU A 283 11.93 -4.42 10.00
N TYR A 284 10.84 -3.88 10.58
CA TYR A 284 9.82 -4.70 11.24
C TYR A 284 9.06 -5.58 10.25
N SER A 285 8.75 -5.04 9.07
CA SER A 285 8.03 -5.77 8.03
C SER A 285 8.82 -6.96 7.53
N VAL A 286 10.08 -6.77 7.16
CA VAL A 286 10.97 -7.85 6.67
C VAL A 286 11.22 -8.88 7.77
N ALA A 287 11.54 -8.44 9.00
CA ALA A 287 11.76 -9.35 10.13
C ALA A 287 10.56 -10.27 10.38
N PHE A 288 9.33 -9.71 10.33
CA PHE A 288 8.12 -10.48 10.49
C PHE A 288 7.90 -11.48 9.35
N LEU A 289 8.00 -11.03 8.11
CA LEU A 289 7.79 -11.87 6.93
C LEU A 289 8.84 -12.98 6.85
N ASP A 290 10.10 -12.67 7.13
CA ASP A 290 11.17 -13.67 7.13
C ASP A 290 10.94 -14.76 8.20
N LYS A 291 10.48 -14.37 9.37
CA LYS A 291 10.16 -15.33 10.44
C LYS A 291 8.99 -16.24 10.06
N TYR A 292 7.89 -15.68 9.54
CA TYR A 292 6.62 -16.40 9.45
C TYR A 292 6.24 -16.85 8.03
N VAL A 293 6.76 -16.21 6.98
CA VAL A 293 6.53 -16.64 5.58
C VAL A 293 7.69 -17.47 5.07
N ARG A 294 8.93 -16.99 5.28
CA ARG A 294 10.13 -17.71 4.81
C ARG A 294 10.53 -18.85 5.72
N GLY A 295 10.16 -18.78 7.01
CA GLY A 295 10.60 -19.75 8.02
C GLY A 295 12.09 -19.63 8.32
N SER A 296 12.66 -18.43 8.23
CA SER A 296 14.08 -18.19 8.49
C SER A 296 14.40 -18.37 9.97
N THR A 297 15.45 -19.13 10.24
CA THR A 297 16.03 -19.32 11.57
C THR A 297 17.30 -18.48 11.80
N ARG A 298 17.72 -17.67 10.80
CA ARG A 298 18.88 -16.79 10.93
C ARG A 298 18.56 -15.65 11.90
N ASP A 299 19.60 -15.02 12.47
CA ASP A 299 19.56 -13.81 13.31
C ASP A 299 18.91 -12.62 12.55
N ILE A 300 17.65 -12.74 12.28
CA ILE A 300 16.81 -11.66 11.80
C ILE A 300 16.51 -10.81 13.03
N ALA A 301 16.52 -9.50 12.86
CA ALA A 301 16.04 -8.59 13.88
C ALA A 301 14.73 -9.14 14.44
N ASP A 302 14.72 -9.49 15.72
CA ASP A 302 13.52 -10.06 16.33
C ASP A 302 12.39 -9.01 16.24
N PRO A 303 11.30 -9.30 15.54
CA PRO A 303 10.18 -8.37 15.43
C PRO A 303 9.53 -8.06 16.78
N ASN A 304 9.91 -8.79 17.82
CA ASN A 304 9.44 -8.60 19.19
C ASN A 304 10.33 -7.65 20.02
N VAL A 305 11.43 -7.16 19.46
CA VAL A 305 12.33 -6.22 20.14
C VAL A 305 11.93 -4.78 19.80
N ARG A 306 11.63 -4.00 20.85
CA ARG A 306 11.29 -2.59 20.70
C ARG A 306 12.54 -1.75 20.37
N LYS A 307 12.49 -1.06 19.22
CA LYS A 307 13.54 -0.13 18.77
C LYS A 307 13.17 1.32 19.08
N THR A 308 14.17 2.20 19.06
CA THR A 308 13.96 3.66 19.10
C THR A 308 13.07 4.07 17.93
N GLY A 309 12.07 4.92 18.19
CA GLY A 309 11.05 5.31 17.19
C GLY A 309 9.76 4.48 17.27
N VAL A 310 9.75 3.37 18.01
CA VAL A 310 8.55 2.60 18.33
C VAL A 310 7.95 3.08 19.63
N SER A 311 6.71 3.57 19.60
CA SER A 311 5.97 4.05 20.77
C SER A 311 5.34 2.92 21.57
N ASP A 312 4.85 1.87 20.89
CA ASP A 312 4.21 0.71 21.52
C ASP A 312 4.56 -0.58 20.73
N LEU A 313 4.86 -1.63 21.47
CA LEU A 313 5.10 -2.97 20.93
C LEU A 313 4.42 -3.98 21.85
N ARG A 314 3.48 -4.75 21.29
CA ARG A 314 2.76 -5.81 21.99
C ARG A 314 2.85 -7.11 21.21
N VAL A 315 3.01 -8.21 21.93
CA VAL A 315 3.10 -9.56 21.36
C VAL A 315 2.17 -10.48 22.14
N LYS A 316 1.51 -11.40 21.46
CA LYS A 316 0.71 -12.46 22.06
C LYS A 316 0.70 -13.74 21.21
#